data_35d870c38c8481ed38139bec544d1a7c
#
_entry.id   35d870c38c8481ed38139bec544d1a7c
#
_cell.length_a   1.000
_cell.length_b   1.000
_cell.length_c   1.000
_cell.angle_alpha   90.00
_cell.angle_beta   90.00
_cell.angle_gamma   90.00
#
_symmetry.space_group_name_H-M   'P 1'
#
loop_
_entity.id
_entity.type
_entity.pdbx_description
1 polymer ?
#
loop_
_entity_poly.entity_id
_entity_poly.type
_entity_poly.pdbx_seq_one_letter_code
_entity_poly.pdbx_strand_id
1 'polypeptide(L)'
;MKNFTCISVNHKLCGQAFRSLFTFDSAQCEKLLFDVKDLSPVLICTCNRTELYFCGTPEEGIRLLCEQSGVEIAKLKRKVMIFTDKTAVKRLYSVACGIESVVIGEDEILGQVRRAYDLSRERIGLSSEVNMIFQGAIACAKKIKTETELSKTSVSTATLAAKEAAHYKAVSYTHLRAHETDSYL
;
A
#
# COMPACT_ATOMS: atom_id res chain seq x y z
N MET A 1 10.26 -17.79 14.56
CA MET A 1 9.68 -16.44 14.32
C MET A 1 8.69 -16.15 15.42
N LYS A 2 9.06 -15.32 16.38
CA LYS A 2 8.12 -14.95 17.44
C LYS A 2 7.39 -13.66 17.03
N ASN A 3 6.08 -13.79 16.79
CA ASN A 3 5.15 -12.66 16.67
C ASN A 3 5.39 -11.69 15.53
N PHE A 4 5.76 -12.13 14.33
CA PHE A 4 5.71 -11.24 13.15
C PHE A 4 4.25 -10.98 12.81
N THR A 5 3.83 -9.73 12.89
CA THR A 5 2.43 -9.32 12.77
C THR A 5 2.25 -8.29 11.66
N CYS A 6 1.13 -8.36 10.96
CA CYS A 6 0.66 -7.33 10.03
C CYS A 6 -0.75 -6.88 10.44
N ILE A 7 -0.91 -5.59 10.66
CA ILE A 7 -2.22 -4.95 10.84
C ILE A 7 -2.53 -4.20 9.54
N SER A 8 -3.64 -4.57 8.88
CA SER A 8 -3.98 -4.07 7.55
C SER A 8 -5.35 -3.38 7.54
N VAL A 9 -5.34 -2.07 7.30
CA VAL A 9 -6.53 -1.28 6.93
C VAL A 9 -6.52 -1.13 5.42
N ASN A 10 -7.46 -1.72 4.70
CA ASN A 10 -7.40 -1.81 3.24
C ASN A 10 -8.77 -1.69 2.56
N HIS A 11 -8.76 -1.52 1.25
CA HIS A 11 -9.96 -1.31 0.43
C HIS A 11 -10.96 -2.48 0.44
N LYS A 12 -10.55 -3.70 0.81
CA LYS A 12 -11.43 -4.87 0.87
C LYS A 12 -12.42 -4.81 2.05
N LEU A 13 -12.03 -4.13 3.16
CA LEU A 13 -12.86 -3.99 4.36
C LEU A 13 -13.36 -2.58 4.61
N CYS A 14 -12.71 -1.57 4.03
CA CYS A 14 -12.95 -0.17 4.39
C CYS A 14 -13.22 0.70 3.16
N GLY A 15 -14.25 1.52 3.22
CA GLY A 15 -14.44 2.63 2.28
C GLY A 15 -13.34 3.69 2.41
N GLN A 16 -13.22 4.54 1.39
CA GLN A 16 -12.16 5.55 1.30
C GLN A 16 -12.14 6.51 2.51
N ALA A 17 -13.31 6.99 2.96
CA ALA A 17 -13.43 7.89 4.09
C ALA A 17 -12.86 7.32 5.40
N PHE A 18 -12.91 5.99 5.60
CA PHE A 18 -12.29 5.38 6.76
C PHE A 18 -10.79 5.17 6.57
N ARG A 19 -10.36 4.78 5.36
CA ARG A 19 -8.92 4.59 5.08
C ARG A 19 -8.13 5.89 5.17
N SER A 20 -8.73 7.03 4.77
CA SER A 20 -8.06 8.34 4.83
C SER A 20 -7.67 8.76 6.25
N LEU A 21 -8.32 8.22 7.30
CA LEU A 21 -7.93 8.44 8.69
C LEU A 21 -6.58 7.79 9.04
N PHE A 22 -6.12 6.85 8.23
CA PHE A 22 -4.86 6.13 8.38
C PHE A 22 -3.85 6.50 7.28
N THR A 23 -4.07 7.60 6.58
CA THR A 23 -3.08 8.17 5.65
C THR A 23 -2.18 9.08 6.47
N PHE A 24 -0.93 8.66 6.65
CA PHE A 24 0.06 9.36 7.45
C PHE A 24 1.03 10.12 6.53
N ASP A 25 1.36 11.34 6.91
CA ASP A 25 2.43 12.10 6.26
C ASP A 25 3.83 11.57 6.68
N SER A 26 4.89 12.12 6.09
CA SER A 26 6.25 11.65 6.35
C SER A 26 6.65 11.81 7.82
N ALA A 27 6.27 12.91 8.47
CA ALA A 27 6.60 13.16 9.87
C ALA A 27 5.87 12.20 10.82
N GLN A 28 4.60 11.93 10.53
CA GLN A 28 3.79 10.97 11.27
C GLN A 28 4.31 9.53 11.09
N CYS A 29 4.72 9.16 9.86
CA CYS A 29 5.35 7.87 9.60
C CYS A 29 6.66 7.72 10.39
N GLU A 30 7.57 8.70 10.31
CA GLU A 30 8.83 8.67 11.05
C GLU A 30 8.60 8.58 12.55
N LYS A 31 7.70 9.40 13.11
CA LYS A 31 7.35 9.35 14.53
C LYS A 31 6.89 7.96 14.94
N LEU A 32 5.94 7.35 14.21
CA LEU A 32 5.46 6.00 14.51
C LEU A 32 6.61 4.99 14.51
N LEU A 33 7.51 5.05 13.52
CA LEU A 33 8.65 4.15 13.43
C LEU A 33 9.59 4.29 14.64
N PHE A 34 9.89 5.54 15.07
CA PHE A 34 10.75 5.79 16.23
C PHE A 34 10.12 5.38 17.55
N ASP A 35 8.82 5.64 17.74
CA ASP A 35 8.10 5.31 18.97
C ASP A 35 8.13 3.81 19.30
N VAL A 36 8.29 2.95 18.30
CA VAL A 36 8.29 1.49 18.45
C VAL A 36 9.43 0.80 17.72
N LYS A 37 10.56 1.46 17.58
CA LYS A 37 11.75 0.95 16.86
C LYS A 37 12.17 -0.45 17.29
N ASP A 38 12.02 -0.80 18.56
CA ASP A 38 12.39 -2.09 19.13
C ASP A 38 11.53 -3.25 18.58
N LEU A 39 10.39 -2.93 17.99
CA LEU A 39 9.52 -3.90 17.30
C LEU A 39 9.86 -4.06 15.80
N SER A 40 10.90 -3.40 15.31
CA SER A 40 11.30 -3.41 13.89
C SER A 40 10.14 -3.11 12.91
N PRO A 41 9.43 -1.99 13.08
CA PRO A 41 8.24 -1.68 12.29
C PRO A 41 8.58 -1.29 10.85
N VAL A 42 7.73 -1.72 9.92
CA VAL A 42 7.66 -1.23 8.53
C VAL A 42 6.23 -0.83 8.22
N LEU A 43 6.02 0.42 7.83
CA LEU A 43 4.70 0.99 7.55
C LEU A 43 4.53 1.25 6.05
N ILE A 44 3.63 0.53 5.42
CA ILE A 44 3.27 0.70 4.01
C ILE A 44 1.98 1.52 3.94
N CYS A 45 2.06 2.77 3.46
CA CYS A 45 0.92 3.65 3.24
C CYS A 45 0.73 3.91 1.74
N THR A 46 -0.47 3.63 1.24
CA THR A 46 -0.89 3.88 -0.14
C THR A 46 -2.35 4.38 -0.16
N CYS A 47 -2.86 4.81 -1.32
CA CYS A 47 -4.28 5.19 -1.45
C CYS A 47 -5.26 4.04 -1.12
N ASN A 48 -4.82 2.79 -1.26
CA ASN A 48 -5.67 1.61 -1.10
C ASN A 48 -5.45 0.83 0.18
N ARG A 49 -4.35 1.09 0.92
CA ARG A 49 -4.02 0.37 2.16
C ARG A 49 -3.06 1.13 3.05
N THR A 50 -3.20 0.90 4.34
CA THR A 50 -2.18 1.15 5.36
C THR A 50 -1.91 -0.15 6.08
N GLU A 51 -0.69 -0.66 5.98
CA GLU A 51 -0.27 -1.92 6.57
C GLU A 51 0.96 -1.72 7.45
N LEU A 52 0.84 -2.02 8.74
CA LEU A 52 1.93 -2.00 9.71
C LEU A 52 2.43 -3.43 9.93
N TYR A 53 3.68 -3.69 9.52
CA TYR A 53 4.41 -4.94 9.76
C TYR A 53 5.40 -4.73 10.89
N PHE A 54 5.44 -5.64 11.87
CA PHE A 54 6.31 -5.49 13.04
C PHE A 54 6.45 -6.80 13.82
N CYS A 55 7.39 -6.87 14.75
CA CYS A 55 7.56 -7.99 15.68
C CYS A 55 6.87 -7.68 17.00
N GLY A 56 5.60 -8.06 17.13
CA GLY A 56 4.80 -7.77 18.32
C GLY A 56 3.42 -8.40 18.25
N THR A 57 2.59 -8.13 19.26
CA THR A 57 1.22 -8.64 19.35
C THR A 57 0.26 -7.80 18.51
N PRO A 58 -0.85 -8.38 18.02
CA PRO A 58 -1.88 -7.60 17.31
C PRO A 58 -2.42 -6.40 18.10
N GLU A 59 -2.52 -6.54 19.41
CA GLU A 59 -3.02 -5.48 20.31
C GLU A 59 -2.09 -4.27 20.31
N GLU A 60 -0.78 -4.47 20.29
CA GLU A 60 0.21 -3.41 20.19
C GLU A 60 0.07 -2.65 18.88
N GLY A 61 -0.03 -3.35 17.74
CA GLY A 61 -0.20 -2.72 16.43
C GLY A 61 -1.52 -1.95 16.29
N ILE A 62 -2.63 -2.49 16.81
CA ILE A 62 -3.91 -1.79 16.84
C ILE A 62 -3.81 -0.51 17.67
N ARG A 63 -3.21 -0.58 18.86
CA ARG A 63 -3.00 0.58 19.74
C ARG A 63 -2.21 1.66 19.02
N LEU A 64 -1.08 1.31 18.41
CA LEU A 64 -0.21 2.24 17.68
C LEU A 64 -0.95 2.97 16.55
N LEU A 65 -1.68 2.23 15.72
CA LEU A 65 -2.46 2.82 14.64
C LEU A 65 -3.59 3.74 15.18
N CYS A 66 -4.21 3.37 16.30
CA CYS A 66 -5.25 4.20 16.94
C CYS A 66 -4.67 5.48 17.54
N GLU A 67 -3.54 5.40 18.24
CA GLU A 67 -2.84 6.57 18.81
C GLU A 67 -2.44 7.56 17.72
N GLN A 68 -1.93 7.06 16.58
CA GLN A 68 -1.50 7.90 15.48
C GLN A 68 -2.65 8.50 14.68
N SER A 69 -3.77 7.77 14.52
CA SER A 69 -4.93 8.20 13.72
C SER A 69 -6.03 8.91 14.51
N GLY A 70 -6.01 8.83 15.85
CA GLY A 70 -7.09 9.30 16.72
C GLY A 70 -8.37 8.46 16.65
N VAL A 71 -8.31 7.27 16.03
CA VAL A 71 -9.48 6.38 15.89
C VAL A 71 -9.60 5.47 17.11
N GLU A 72 -10.82 5.30 17.62
CA GLU A 72 -11.10 4.39 18.73
C GLU A 72 -10.78 2.93 18.39
N ILE A 73 -10.17 2.20 19.34
CA ILE A 73 -9.79 0.78 19.21
C ILE A 73 -10.98 -0.09 18.78
N ALA A 74 -12.15 0.10 19.38
CA ALA A 74 -13.35 -0.68 19.07
C ALA A 74 -13.82 -0.49 17.62
N LYS A 75 -13.62 0.73 17.05
CA LYS A 75 -13.95 1.05 15.66
C LYS A 75 -12.95 0.44 14.70
N LEU A 76 -11.65 0.47 15.03
CA LEU A 76 -10.61 -0.12 14.19
C LEU A 76 -10.72 -1.64 14.17
N LYS A 77 -10.90 -2.32 15.31
CA LYS A 77 -11.01 -3.79 15.40
C LYS A 77 -12.07 -4.40 14.47
N ARG A 78 -13.11 -3.67 14.13
CA ARG A 78 -14.18 -4.12 13.21
C ARG A 78 -13.83 -3.96 11.72
N LYS A 79 -12.77 -3.23 11.41
CA LYS A 79 -12.41 -2.79 10.05
C LYS A 79 -10.96 -3.04 9.70
N VAL A 80 -10.31 -3.97 10.39
CA VAL A 80 -8.91 -4.31 10.19
C VAL A 80 -8.76 -5.80 9.93
N MET A 81 -7.81 -6.15 9.07
CA MET A 81 -7.34 -7.53 8.91
C MET A 81 -6.06 -7.70 9.70
N ILE A 82 -5.97 -8.80 10.43
CA ILE A 82 -4.81 -9.14 11.25
C ILE A 82 -4.20 -10.42 10.69
N PHE A 83 -2.90 -10.40 10.47
CA PHE A 83 -2.13 -11.55 10.03
C PHE A 83 -0.96 -11.73 10.99
N THR A 84 -0.66 -12.99 11.34
CA THR A 84 0.44 -13.34 12.25
C THR A 84 1.35 -14.38 11.62
N ASP A 85 2.62 -14.32 11.95
CA ASP A 85 3.64 -15.30 11.59
C ASP A 85 3.63 -15.64 10.09
N LYS A 86 3.42 -16.89 9.74
CA LYS A 86 3.38 -17.36 8.34
C LYS A 86 2.33 -16.62 7.49
N THR A 87 1.19 -16.25 8.09
CA THR A 87 0.14 -15.53 7.37
C THR A 87 0.53 -14.08 7.10
N ALA A 88 1.25 -13.44 8.01
CA ALA A 88 1.81 -12.10 7.80
C ALA A 88 2.89 -12.09 6.71
N VAL A 89 3.77 -13.08 6.71
CA VAL A 89 4.76 -13.25 5.62
C VAL A 89 4.06 -13.46 4.28
N LYS A 90 3.11 -14.40 4.21
CA LYS A 90 2.32 -14.63 2.99
C LYS A 90 1.63 -13.36 2.51
N ARG A 91 1.06 -12.59 3.45
CA ARG A 91 0.43 -11.30 3.15
C ARG A 91 1.41 -10.34 2.48
N LEU A 92 2.60 -10.14 3.06
CA LEU A 92 3.63 -9.27 2.49
C LEU A 92 4.03 -9.68 1.07
N TYR A 93 4.27 -10.98 0.85
CA TYR A 93 4.62 -11.49 -0.48
C TYR A 93 3.50 -11.24 -1.50
N SER A 94 2.24 -11.51 -1.13
CA SER A 94 1.08 -11.24 -2.00
C SER A 94 0.93 -9.76 -2.34
N VAL A 95 1.18 -8.87 -1.36
CA VAL A 95 1.16 -7.41 -1.56
C VAL A 95 2.29 -6.98 -2.47
N ALA A 96 3.53 -7.42 -2.22
CA ALA A 96 4.69 -7.06 -3.03
C ALA A 96 4.56 -7.52 -4.49
N CYS A 97 3.92 -8.68 -4.73
CA CYS A 97 3.61 -9.19 -6.06
C CYS A 97 2.44 -8.47 -6.77
N GLY A 98 1.72 -7.58 -6.07
CA GLY A 98 0.56 -6.88 -6.63
C GLY A 98 -0.72 -7.73 -6.72
N ILE A 99 -0.74 -8.94 -6.14
CA ILE A 99 -1.92 -9.84 -6.16
C ILE A 99 -3.06 -9.25 -5.33
N GLU A 100 -2.73 -8.46 -4.32
CA GLU A 100 -3.67 -7.80 -3.42
C GLU A 100 -4.07 -6.38 -3.85
N SER A 101 -3.60 -5.92 -5.01
CA SER A 101 -3.90 -4.59 -5.55
C SER A 101 -5.27 -4.56 -6.24
N VAL A 102 -5.86 -3.37 -6.36
CA VAL A 102 -7.12 -3.16 -7.10
C VAL A 102 -6.92 -3.52 -8.57
N VAL A 103 -5.77 -3.14 -9.14
CA VAL A 103 -5.31 -3.60 -10.45
C VAL A 103 -4.26 -4.66 -10.20
N ILE A 104 -4.60 -5.91 -10.48
CA ILE A 104 -3.71 -7.04 -10.22
C ILE A 104 -2.43 -6.89 -11.06
N GLY A 105 -1.27 -7.04 -10.40
CA GLY A 105 0.03 -6.97 -11.05
C GLY A 105 0.58 -5.56 -11.30
N GLU A 106 -0.06 -4.49 -10.77
CA GLU A 106 0.46 -3.13 -10.89
C GLU A 106 1.91 -3.03 -10.38
N ASP A 107 2.75 -2.25 -11.07
CA ASP A 107 4.17 -2.12 -10.74
C ASP A 107 4.43 -1.21 -9.55
N GLU A 108 3.53 -0.29 -9.27
CA GLU A 108 3.71 0.76 -8.28
C GLU A 108 3.85 0.21 -6.86
N ILE A 109 3.07 -0.82 -6.50
CA ILE A 109 3.06 -1.39 -5.15
C ILE A 109 4.42 -1.96 -4.74
N LEU A 110 5.16 -2.60 -5.65
CA LEU A 110 6.50 -3.11 -5.34
C LEU A 110 7.46 -1.96 -5.00
N GLY A 111 7.37 -0.84 -5.74
CA GLY A 111 8.12 0.36 -5.43
C GLY A 111 7.74 0.96 -4.07
N GLN A 112 6.46 0.96 -3.71
CA GLN A 112 5.97 1.44 -2.41
C GLN A 112 6.44 0.55 -1.26
N VAL A 113 6.37 -0.77 -1.39
CA VAL A 113 6.91 -1.73 -0.41
C VAL A 113 8.41 -1.50 -0.20
N ARG A 114 9.16 -1.34 -1.29
CA ARG A 114 10.60 -1.09 -1.20
C ARG A 114 10.92 0.22 -0.49
N ARG A 115 10.25 1.32 -0.85
CA ARG A 115 10.44 2.63 -0.18
C ARG A 115 10.14 2.57 1.31
N ALA A 116 9.04 1.90 1.72
CA ALA A 116 8.69 1.74 3.12
C ALA A 116 9.75 0.93 3.90
N TYR A 117 10.24 -0.15 3.31
CA TYR A 117 11.32 -0.97 3.88
C TYR A 117 12.63 -0.18 4.00
N ASP A 118 13.05 0.50 2.94
CA ASP A 118 14.30 1.28 2.93
C ASP A 118 14.23 2.40 3.97
N LEU A 119 13.10 3.12 4.08
CA LEU A 119 12.88 4.15 5.11
C LEU A 119 13.07 3.59 6.52
N SER A 120 12.42 2.48 6.86
CA SER A 120 12.52 1.88 8.18
C SER A 120 13.94 1.41 8.47
N ARG A 121 14.59 0.75 7.50
CA ARG A 121 15.97 0.27 7.64
C ARG A 121 16.95 1.40 7.89
N GLU A 122 16.82 2.52 7.16
CA GLU A 122 17.73 3.67 7.25
C GLU A 122 17.50 4.51 8.51
N ARG A 123 16.26 4.67 8.94
CA ARG A 123 15.89 5.55 10.06
C ARG A 123 16.05 4.90 11.43
N ILE A 124 15.69 3.64 11.57
CA ILE A 124 15.63 2.98 12.89
C ILE A 124 16.46 1.70 12.96
N GLY A 125 16.94 1.19 11.83
CA GLY A 125 17.47 -0.17 11.75
C GLY A 125 16.38 -1.22 11.93
N LEU A 126 16.55 -2.37 11.33
CA LEU A 126 15.61 -3.48 11.43
C LEU A 126 16.31 -4.74 11.91
N SER A 127 15.60 -5.61 12.62
CA SER A 127 16.12 -6.93 12.99
C SER A 127 16.50 -7.73 11.74
N SER A 128 17.47 -8.63 11.88
CA SER A 128 17.92 -9.50 10.77
C SER A 128 16.75 -10.31 10.18
N GLU A 129 15.80 -10.71 11.02
CA GLU A 129 14.64 -11.47 10.63
C GLU A 129 13.70 -10.65 9.73
N VAL A 130 13.34 -9.42 10.12
CA VAL A 130 12.49 -8.52 9.32
C VAL A 130 13.19 -8.14 8.01
N ASN A 131 14.50 -7.88 8.06
CA ASN A 131 15.30 -7.62 6.85
C ASN A 131 15.21 -8.79 5.86
N MET A 132 15.40 -10.02 6.33
CA MET A 132 15.33 -11.23 5.48
C MET A 132 13.93 -11.40 4.86
N ILE A 133 12.86 -11.19 5.63
CA ILE A 133 11.49 -11.31 5.16
C ILE A 133 11.19 -10.30 4.04
N PHE A 134 11.52 -9.02 4.25
CA PHE A 134 11.27 -7.97 3.26
C PHE A 134 12.13 -8.12 2.00
N GLN A 135 13.41 -8.43 2.16
CA GLN A 135 14.30 -8.69 1.01
C GLN A 135 13.81 -9.89 0.20
N GLY A 136 13.39 -10.97 0.88
CA GLY A 136 12.81 -12.14 0.24
C GLY A 136 11.52 -11.82 -0.53
N ALA A 137 10.62 -11.02 0.04
CA ALA A 137 9.39 -10.61 -0.61
C ALA A 137 9.66 -9.75 -1.86
N ILE A 138 10.60 -8.79 -1.76
CA ILE A 138 11.00 -7.93 -2.88
C ILE A 138 11.67 -8.74 -4.00
N ALA A 139 12.56 -9.67 -3.65
CA ALA A 139 13.23 -10.55 -4.62
C ALA A 139 12.21 -11.47 -5.32
N CYS A 140 11.31 -12.10 -4.56
CA CYS A 140 10.24 -12.93 -5.09
C CYS A 140 9.33 -12.17 -6.05
N ALA A 141 8.91 -10.96 -5.67
CA ALA A 141 8.06 -10.13 -6.52
C ALA A 141 8.75 -9.76 -7.84
N LYS A 142 10.05 -9.40 -7.81
CA LYS A 142 10.83 -9.15 -9.02
C LYS A 142 10.88 -10.39 -9.92
N LYS A 143 11.16 -11.56 -9.34
CA LYS A 143 11.23 -12.82 -10.08
C LYS A 143 9.89 -13.16 -10.74
N ILE A 144 8.79 -13.10 -9.99
CA ILE A 144 7.44 -13.33 -10.54
C ILE A 144 7.15 -12.37 -11.69
N LYS A 145 7.48 -11.09 -11.56
CA LYS A 145 7.26 -10.10 -12.61
C LYS A 145 8.07 -10.36 -13.89
N THR A 146 9.28 -10.92 -13.77
CA THR A 146 10.10 -11.25 -14.95
C THR A 146 9.74 -12.59 -15.59
N GLU A 147 9.30 -13.56 -14.80
CA GLU A 147 9.05 -14.93 -15.26
C GLU A 147 7.57 -15.20 -15.62
N THR A 148 6.66 -14.29 -15.33
CA THR A 148 5.23 -14.47 -15.59
C THR A 148 4.63 -13.32 -16.41
N GLU A 149 3.46 -13.56 -17.02
CA GLU A 149 2.67 -12.56 -17.74
C GLU A 149 2.03 -11.50 -16.78
N LEU A 150 2.25 -11.60 -15.45
CA LEU A 150 1.59 -10.77 -14.46
C LEU A 150 1.88 -9.28 -14.67
N SER A 151 3.08 -8.94 -15.15
CA SER A 151 3.46 -7.55 -15.46
C SER A 151 3.09 -7.11 -16.87
N LYS A 152 2.86 -8.02 -17.80
CA LYS A 152 2.49 -7.67 -19.19
C LYS A 152 1.05 -7.16 -19.29
N THR A 153 0.19 -7.56 -18.37
CA THR A 153 -1.20 -7.09 -18.25
C THR A 153 -1.37 -5.93 -17.28
N SER A 154 -0.29 -5.53 -16.56
CA SER A 154 -0.37 -4.46 -15.57
C SER A 154 -0.43 -3.10 -16.25
N VAL A 155 -1.62 -2.74 -16.63
CA VAL A 155 -1.95 -1.38 -17.06
C VAL A 155 -2.17 -0.57 -15.79
N SER A 156 -1.40 0.49 -15.55
CA SER A 156 -1.66 1.36 -14.39
C SER A 156 -3.11 1.87 -14.44
N THR A 157 -3.69 2.17 -13.28
CA THR A 157 -5.03 2.77 -13.21
C THR A 157 -5.15 4.01 -14.12
N ALA A 158 -4.05 4.79 -14.23
CA ALA A 158 -3.98 5.93 -15.15
C ALA A 158 -4.04 5.51 -16.62
N THR A 159 -3.37 4.42 -16.99
CA THR A 159 -3.40 3.91 -18.37
C THR A 159 -4.75 3.29 -18.71
N LEU A 160 -5.42 2.61 -17.76
CA LEU A 160 -6.79 2.13 -17.93
C LEU A 160 -7.75 3.29 -18.10
N ALA A 161 -7.65 4.31 -17.24
CA ALA A 161 -8.47 5.52 -17.34
C ALA A 161 -8.20 6.27 -18.66
N ALA A 162 -6.95 6.35 -19.11
CA ALA A 162 -6.59 6.96 -20.39
C ALA A 162 -7.14 6.17 -21.59
N LYS A 163 -7.10 4.83 -21.56
CA LYS A 163 -7.71 3.98 -22.60
C LYS A 163 -9.22 4.14 -22.64
N GLU A 164 -9.86 4.15 -21.49
CA GLU A 164 -11.30 4.36 -21.37
C GLU A 164 -11.69 5.77 -21.82
N ALA A 165 -10.97 6.80 -21.38
CA ALA A 165 -11.17 8.19 -21.83
C ALA A 165 -10.96 8.36 -23.34
N ALA A 166 -10.01 7.64 -23.94
CA ALA A 166 -9.80 7.66 -25.39
C ALA A 166 -11.00 7.06 -26.16
N HIS A 167 -11.68 6.07 -25.59
CA HIS A 167 -12.93 5.52 -26.16
C HIS A 167 -14.04 6.57 -26.17
N TYR A 168 -14.13 7.42 -25.14
CA TYR A 168 -15.12 8.52 -25.09
C TYR A 168 -14.71 9.74 -25.93
N LYS A 169 -13.42 10.01 -26.11
CA LYS A 169 -12.94 11.14 -26.92
C LYS A 169 -13.22 10.99 -28.42
N ALA A 170 -13.37 9.77 -28.94
CA ALA A 170 -13.73 9.56 -30.33
C ALA A 170 -15.13 10.08 -30.68
N VAL A 171 -16.00 10.36 -29.70
CA VAL A 171 -17.38 10.84 -29.91
C VAL A 171 -17.54 12.33 -29.63
N SER A 172 -16.65 12.97 -28.86
CA SER A 172 -16.84 14.33 -28.34
C SER A 172 -16.00 15.44 -29.01
N TYR A 173 -14.94 15.09 -29.75
CA TYR A 173 -13.98 16.10 -30.23
C TYR A 173 -14.44 16.84 -31.48
N THR A 174 -15.51 16.42 -32.15
CA THR A 174 -16.07 17.08 -33.34
C THR A 174 -16.98 18.28 -33.00
N HIS A 175 -17.47 18.38 -31.76
CA HIS A 175 -18.39 19.46 -31.36
C HIS A 175 -17.72 20.66 -30.68
N LEU A 176 -16.52 20.53 -30.11
CA LEU A 176 -15.84 21.62 -29.41
C LEU A 176 -15.06 22.58 -30.34
N ARG A 177 -14.80 22.18 -31.57
CA ARG A 177 -14.04 23.04 -32.55
C ARG A 177 -14.90 24.03 -33.30
N ALA A 178 -16.22 23.95 -33.21
CA ALA A 178 -17.14 24.84 -33.92
C ALA A 178 -17.48 26.15 -33.16
N HIS A 179 -17.17 26.20 -31.86
CA HIS A 179 -17.52 27.38 -31.02
C HIS A 179 -16.39 28.35 -30.73
N GLU A 180 -15.15 28.06 -31.12
CA GLU A 180 -14.01 28.97 -30.86
C GLU A 180 -13.62 29.87 -32.02
N THR A 181 -14.29 29.81 -33.18
CA THR A 181 -13.93 30.60 -34.36
C THR A 181 -14.80 31.84 -34.62
N ASP A 182 -15.83 32.13 -33.81
CA ASP A 182 -16.76 33.23 -34.06
C ASP A 182 -16.60 34.44 -33.11
N SER A 183 -15.51 34.60 -32.40
CA SER A 183 -15.33 35.74 -31.49
C SER A 183 -14.17 36.69 -31.79
N TYR A 184 -13.62 36.70 -33.04
CA TYR A 184 -12.71 37.74 -33.48
C TYR A 184 -13.02 38.15 -34.94
N LEU A 185 -14.00 39.01 -35.12
CA LEU A 185 -14.14 40.01 -36.19
C LEU A 185 -14.88 41.24 -35.64
#